data_f3d19c3fd4d613caead792f0d25af39e
#
_entry.id   f3d19c3fd4d613caead792f0d25af39e
#
_cell.length_a   1.000
_cell.length_b   1.000
_cell.length_c   1.000
_cell.angle_alpha   90.00
_cell.angle_beta   90.00
_cell.angle_gamma   90.00
#
_symmetry.space_group_name_H-M   'P 1'
#
loop_
_entity.id
_entity.type
_entity.pdbx_description
1 polymer ?
#
loop_
_entity_poly.entity_id
_entity_poly.type
_entity_poly.pdbx_seq_one_letter_code
_entity_poly.pdbx_strand_id
1 'polypeptide(L)'
;ARAGEWKDKTLLDQAKEHGFAVVTSLDEMNAVSAAGQDGPVLGLFAAGNMPVRWVGPKASYHGNIDQAAVTCQPNPDRPATQPSLAQMTSKAIDVLKVNDKGFFLQVEGASIDKQDHDANPCGQIGETVDLDEAVQVGMEFARANGNTLVIVTADHSHSSQIIENGSKAPGLSAALNTRDGTVMTVTYGNSETSSQGHTGAQLRVAAFGPRAANFAGLTDQTDMFFTIRDALGLEGSKQAAAR
;
A
#
# COMPACT_ATOMS: atom_id res chain seq x y z
N ALA A 1 -30.65 2.20 -7.61
CA ALA A 1 -30.99 3.48 -6.98
C ALA A 1 -31.57 3.22 -5.61
N ARG A 2 -31.06 3.90 -4.57
CA ARG A 2 -31.63 3.81 -3.21
C ARG A 2 -32.90 4.65 -3.14
N ALA A 3 -33.88 4.16 -2.38
CA ALA A 3 -35.10 4.93 -2.07
C ALA A 3 -34.88 5.80 -0.82
N GLY A 4 -35.72 6.81 -0.59
CA GLY A 4 -35.67 7.69 0.58
C GLY A 4 -34.77 8.93 0.37
N GLU A 5 -34.18 9.42 1.44
CA GLU A 5 -33.39 10.68 1.47
C GLU A 5 -32.17 10.69 0.54
N TRP A 6 -31.66 9.49 0.17
CA TRP A 6 -30.52 9.30 -0.71
C TRP A 6 -30.90 9.14 -2.20
N LYS A 7 -32.16 9.28 -2.53
CA LYS A 7 -32.59 9.22 -3.93
C LYS A 7 -31.97 10.37 -4.73
N ASP A 8 -31.41 10.01 -5.89
CA ASP A 8 -30.79 10.94 -6.84
C ASP A 8 -29.55 11.69 -6.33
N LYS A 9 -28.97 11.27 -5.17
CA LYS A 9 -27.69 11.78 -4.64
C LYS A 9 -26.55 10.82 -4.95
N THR A 10 -25.43 11.36 -5.40
CA THR A 10 -24.18 10.59 -5.50
C THR A 10 -23.61 10.30 -4.12
N LEU A 11 -22.69 9.33 -4.01
CA LEU A 11 -21.95 9.08 -2.76
C LEU A 11 -21.12 10.30 -2.34
N LEU A 12 -20.63 11.06 -3.32
CA LEU A 12 -19.88 12.29 -3.07
C LEU A 12 -20.76 13.39 -2.45
N ASP A 13 -21.98 13.54 -2.94
CA ASP A 13 -22.94 14.48 -2.35
C ASP A 13 -23.28 14.10 -0.90
N GLN A 14 -23.47 12.80 -0.65
CA GLN A 14 -23.72 12.28 0.69
C GLN A 14 -22.52 12.53 1.61
N ALA A 15 -21.28 12.31 1.16
CA ALA A 15 -20.08 12.60 1.95
C ALA A 15 -20.02 14.09 2.33
N LYS A 16 -20.27 15.00 1.40
CA LYS A 16 -20.31 16.44 1.67
C LYS A 16 -21.40 16.82 2.68
N GLU A 17 -22.59 16.24 2.56
CA GLU A 17 -23.70 16.45 3.51
C GLU A 17 -23.37 15.91 4.92
N HIS A 18 -22.55 14.87 5.01
CA HIS A 18 -22.02 14.36 6.28
C HIS A 18 -20.78 15.12 6.80
N GLY A 19 -20.45 16.26 6.19
CA GLY A 19 -19.37 17.13 6.67
C GLY A 19 -17.98 16.67 6.28
N PHE A 20 -17.82 15.78 5.28
CA PHE A 20 -16.50 15.45 4.78
C PHE A 20 -15.88 16.62 4.00
N ALA A 21 -14.65 17.00 4.36
CA ALA A 21 -13.82 17.82 3.49
C ALA A 21 -13.31 16.95 2.33
N VAL A 22 -13.76 17.27 1.10
CA VAL A 22 -13.39 16.51 -0.10
C VAL A 22 -12.22 17.23 -0.78
N VAL A 23 -11.11 16.49 -1.01
CA VAL A 23 -9.91 16.99 -1.71
C VAL A 23 -9.58 16.08 -2.89
N THR A 24 -9.19 16.68 -4.02
CA THR A 24 -9.00 16.00 -5.30
C THR A 24 -7.61 16.22 -5.90
N SER A 25 -6.78 17.04 -5.26
CA SER A 25 -5.42 17.35 -5.69
C SER A 25 -4.46 17.42 -4.52
N LEU A 26 -3.16 17.37 -4.83
CA LEU A 26 -2.08 17.55 -3.86
C LEU A 26 -2.19 18.89 -3.13
N ASP A 27 -2.50 19.98 -3.85
CA ASP A 27 -2.62 21.31 -3.26
C ASP A 27 -3.80 21.40 -2.29
N GLU A 28 -4.96 20.88 -2.67
CA GLU A 28 -6.12 20.80 -1.78
C GLU A 28 -5.84 19.93 -0.54
N MET A 29 -5.16 18.78 -0.72
CA MET A 29 -4.74 17.95 0.40
C MET A 29 -3.78 18.71 1.33
N ASN A 30 -2.82 19.45 0.79
CA ASN A 30 -1.86 20.23 1.58
C ASN A 30 -2.54 21.36 2.36
N ALA A 31 -3.62 21.93 1.84
CA ALA A 31 -4.38 22.98 2.53
C ALA A 31 -5.19 22.46 3.74
N VAL A 32 -5.44 21.16 3.86
CA VAL A 32 -6.10 20.57 5.03
C VAL A 32 -5.21 20.76 6.26
N SER A 33 -5.76 21.30 7.35
CA SER A 33 -5.07 21.44 8.63
C SER A 33 -5.87 20.79 9.76
N ALA A 34 -5.19 20.20 10.72
CA ALA A 34 -5.83 19.64 11.91
C ALA A 34 -6.58 20.70 12.74
N ALA A 35 -6.06 21.93 12.79
CA ALA A 35 -6.63 23.02 13.57
C ALA A 35 -7.96 23.56 13.03
N GLY A 36 -8.22 23.37 11.72
CA GLY A 36 -9.47 23.78 11.06
C GLY A 36 -10.35 22.60 10.66
N GLN A 37 -10.06 21.42 11.17
CA GLN A 37 -10.72 20.18 10.74
C GLN A 37 -11.88 19.83 11.67
N ASP A 38 -13.07 20.32 11.35
CA ASP A 38 -14.30 20.04 12.10
C ASP A 38 -14.97 18.71 11.68
N GLY A 39 -14.45 18.01 10.67
CA GLY A 39 -15.00 16.77 10.14
C GLY A 39 -13.95 15.88 9.47
N PRO A 40 -14.37 14.70 8.97
CA PRO A 40 -13.47 13.77 8.28
C PRO A 40 -13.03 14.30 6.91
N VAL A 41 -11.87 13.85 6.44
CA VAL A 41 -11.33 14.18 5.11
C VAL A 41 -11.54 13.00 4.17
N LEU A 42 -11.97 13.26 2.94
CA LEU A 42 -12.07 12.32 1.84
C LEU A 42 -11.20 12.79 0.68
N GLY A 43 -10.06 12.14 0.44
CA GLY A 43 -9.20 12.38 -0.71
C GLY A 43 -9.55 11.46 -1.88
N LEU A 44 -9.87 12.04 -3.05
CA LEU A 44 -10.18 11.30 -4.28
C LEU A 44 -9.34 11.87 -5.42
N PHE A 45 -8.14 11.29 -5.64
CA PHE A 45 -7.12 11.84 -6.53
C PHE A 45 -7.16 11.28 -7.95
N ALA A 46 -8.07 10.35 -8.24
CA ALA A 46 -8.34 9.80 -9.56
C ALA A 46 -9.78 9.32 -9.67
N ALA A 47 -10.32 9.27 -10.90
CA ALA A 47 -11.66 8.75 -11.17
C ALA A 47 -11.76 7.21 -11.02
N GLY A 48 -10.64 6.53 -11.01
CA GLY A 48 -10.51 5.09 -10.82
C GLY A 48 -9.23 4.80 -10.04
N ASN A 49 -8.43 3.82 -10.49
CA ASN A 49 -7.12 3.60 -9.91
C ASN A 49 -6.21 4.80 -10.20
N MET A 50 -5.41 5.18 -9.23
CA MET A 50 -4.38 6.21 -9.42
C MET A 50 -3.32 5.70 -10.40
N PRO A 51 -2.85 6.51 -11.36
CA PRO A 51 -1.76 6.14 -12.25
C PRO A 51 -0.52 5.68 -11.48
N VAL A 52 0.02 4.52 -11.87
CA VAL A 52 1.20 3.91 -11.24
C VAL A 52 2.46 4.76 -11.45
N ARG A 53 3.47 4.55 -10.59
CA ARG A 53 4.73 5.31 -10.64
C ARG A 53 5.56 5.03 -11.88
N TRP A 54 5.73 3.75 -12.24
CA TRP A 54 6.55 3.32 -13.36
C TRP A 54 5.77 2.47 -14.35
N VAL A 55 6.22 2.53 -15.61
CA VAL A 55 5.67 1.77 -16.72
C VAL A 55 6.77 1.02 -17.47
N GLY A 56 6.38 -0.07 -18.14
CA GLY A 56 7.21 -0.89 -18.98
C GLY A 56 6.41 -2.02 -19.62
N PRO A 57 7.04 -2.86 -20.42
CA PRO A 57 6.39 -4.04 -20.98
C PRO A 57 5.93 -4.99 -19.90
N LYS A 58 4.76 -5.58 -20.08
CA LYS A 58 4.29 -6.70 -19.26
C LYS A 58 5.16 -7.93 -19.51
N ALA A 59 5.25 -8.80 -18.50
CA ALA A 59 5.87 -10.10 -18.67
C ALA A 59 5.16 -10.93 -19.74
N SER A 60 5.90 -11.75 -20.45
CA SER A 60 5.40 -12.65 -21.49
C SER A 60 5.94 -14.07 -21.27
N TYR A 61 5.36 -15.04 -21.96
CA TYR A 61 5.86 -16.42 -21.90
C TYR A 61 7.31 -16.46 -22.39
N HIS A 62 8.21 -16.98 -21.57
CA HIS A 62 9.67 -16.98 -21.76
C HIS A 62 10.30 -15.58 -22.01
N GLY A 63 9.63 -14.49 -21.63
CA GLY A 63 10.07 -13.13 -21.94
C GLY A 63 11.47 -12.79 -21.41
N ASN A 64 11.89 -13.41 -20.30
CA ASN A 64 13.25 -13.24 -19.76
C ASN A 64 14.36 -13.88 -20.61
N ILE A 65 14.02 -14.76 -21.55
CA ILE A 65 14.96 -15.46 -22.44
C ILE A 65 14.86 -14.90 -23.86
N ASP A 66 13.63 -14.72 -24.35
CA ASP A 66 13.33 -14.41 -25.74
C ASP A 66 13.35 -12.90 -26.04
N GLN A 67 13.37 -12.06 -24.98
CA GLN A 67 13.38 -10.60 -25.09
C GLN A 67 14.59 -9.99 -24.36
N ALA A 68 15.02 -8.83 -24.85
CA ALA A 68 16.07 -8.07 -24.16
C ALA A 68 15.56 -7.54 -22.80
N ALA A 69 16.48 -7.43 -21.84
CA ALA A 69 16.17 -6.81 -20.56
C ALA A 69 15.70 -5.36 -20.75
N VAL A 70 14.64 -4.98 -20.04
CA VAL A 70 14.01 -3.66 -20.14
C VAL A 70 14.34 -2.77 -18.95
N THR A 71 14.37 -1.47 -19.19
CA THR A 71 14.49 -0.47 -18.13
C THR A 71 13.12 0.18 -17.89
N CYS A 72 12.61 0.08 -16.68
CA CYS A 72 11.36 0.72 -16.30
C CYS A 72 11.45 2.24 -16.44
N GLN A 73 10.39 2.88 -16.90
CA GLN A 73 10.35 4.33 -17.13
C GLN A 73 9.34 5.00 -16.19
N PRO A 74 9.58 6.27 -15.81
CA PRO A 74 8.55 7.06 -15.16
C PRO A 74 7.26 7.07 -15.98
N ASN A 75 6.11 6.96 -15.32
CA ASN A 75 4.82 6.98 -15.99
C ASN A 75 4.45 8.41 -16.42
N PRO A 76 4.36 8.72 -17.74
CA PRO A 76 4.00 10.04 -18.22
C PRO A 76 2.55 10.44 -17.89
N ASP A 77 1.69 9.46 -17.62
CA ASP A 77 0.28 9.69 -17.29
C ASP A 77 0.04 9.95 -15.80
N ARG A 78 1.09 9.90 -14.97
CA ARG A 78 1.00 10.24 -13.54
C ARG A 78 1.13 11.76 -13.38
N PRO A 79 0.02 12.49 -13.10
CA PRO A 79 0.06 13.93 -13.03
C PRO A 79 0.81 14.42 -11.77
N ALA A 80 1.49 15.56 -11.88
CA ALA A 80 2.17 16.17 -10.74
C ALA A 80 1.22 16.62 -9.61
N THR A 81 -0.08 16.72 -9.91
CA THR A 81 -1.14 17.06 -8.94
C THR A 81 -1.61 15.84 -8.13
N GLN A 82 -1.18 14.62 -8.50
CA GLN A 82 -1.46 13.42 -7.74
C GLN A 82 -0.47 13.32 -6.56
N PRO A 83 -0.94 13.24 -5.30
CA PRO A 83 -0.04 13.00 -4.18
C PRO A 83 0.58 11.60 -4.27
N SER A 84 1.84 11.48 -3.83
CA SER A 84 2.47 10.18 -3.59
C SER A 84 1.91 9.53 -2.32
N LEU A 85 2.11 8.23 -2.16
CA LEU A 85 1.70 7.52 -0.94
C LEU A 85 2.42 8.08 0.30
N ALA A 86 3.68 8.47 0.16
CA ALA A 86 4.44 9.14 1.23
C ALA A 86 3.82 10.49 1.63
N GLN A 87 3.40 11.31 0.67
CA GLN A 87 2.74 12.58 0.94
C GLN A 87 1.38 12.40 1.61
N MET A 88 0.58 11.42 1.17
CA MET A 88 -0.70 11.06 1.82
C MET A 88 -0.47 10.57 3.25
N THR A 89 0.54 9.72 3.47
CA THR A 89 0.92 9.22 4.79
C THR A 89 1.34 10.34 5.73
N SER A 90 2.20 11.24 5.27
CA SER A 90 2.64 12.40 6.05
C SER A 90 1.46 13.29 6.44
N LYS A 91 0.56 13.59 5.48
CA LYS A 91 -0.62 14.40 5.75
C LYS A 91 -1.58 13.72 6.74
N ALA A 92 -1.81 12.41 6.58
CA ALA A 92 -2.67 11.65 7.49
C ALA A 92 -2.11 11.68 8.93
N ILE A 93 -0.80 11.49 9.10
CA ILE A 93 -0.15 11.60 10.41
C ILE A 93 -0.33 13.02 10.98
N ASP A 94 -0.13 14.05 10.18
CA ASP A 94 -0.26 15.45 10.64
C ASP A 94 -1.66 15.78 11.14
N VAL A 95 -2.68 15.25 10.48
CA VAL A 95 -4.09 15.43 10.88
C VAL A 95 -4.44 14.60 12.12
N LEU A 96 -3.93 13.37 12.22
CA LEU A 96 -4.32 12.43 13.27
C LEU A 96 -3.54 12.60 14.58
N LYS A 97 -2.26 13.03 14.51
CA LYS A 97 -1.37 13.12 15.69
C LYS A 97 -1.80 14.12 16.75
N VAL A 98 -2.75 15.00 16.43
CA VAL A 98 -3.31 15.99 17.39
C VAL A 98 -4.28 15.37 18.40
N ASN A 99 -4.72 14.13 18.15
CA ASN A 99 -5.58 13.40 19.08
C ASN A 99 -4.74 12.88 20.25
N ASP A 100 -5.00 13.38 21.45
CA ASP A 100 -4.30 13.01 22.69
C ASP A 100 -4.52 11.56 23.13
N LYS A 101 -5.56 10.91 22.60
CA LYS A 101 -5.84 9.47 22.80
C LYS A 101 -5.10 8.56 21.82
N GLY A 102 -4.34 9.13 20.90
CA GLY A 102 -3.66 8.39 19.84
C GLY A 102 -4.53 8.16 18.61
N PHE A 103 -3.99 7.41 17.65
CA PHE A 103 -4.68 7.10 16.39
C PHE A 103 -4.27 5.74 15.84
N PHE A 104 -5.08 5.23 14.93
CA PHE A 104 -4.77 4.12 14.04
C PHE A 104 -4.74 4.65 12.61
N LEU A 105 -3.70 4.32 11.87
CA LEU A 105 -3.56 4.64 10.45
C LEU A 105 -3.20 3.40 9.67
N GLN A 106 -3.98 3.06 8.65
CA GLN A 106 -3.65 2.05 7.65
C GLN A 106 -3.22 2.73 6.36
N VAL A 107 -2.07 2.34 5.83
CA VAL A 107 -1.53 2.80 4.56
C VAL A 107 -1.36 1.60 3.65
N GLU A 108 -1.89 1.68 2.43
CA GLU A 108 -1.91 0.56 1.50
C GLU A 108 -1.27 0.94 0.15
N GLY A 109 -0.29 0.15 -0.28
CA GLY A 109 0.23 0.17 -1.64
C GLY A 109 -0.62 -0.69 -2.58
N ALA A 110 -1.90 -0.34 -2.73
CA ALA A 110 -2.92 -1.17 -3.39
C ALA A 110 -2.60 -1.56 -4.84
N SER A 111 -1.81 -0.76 -5.55
CA SER A 111 -1.47 -1.06 -6.95
C SER A 111 -0.31 -2.05 -7.10
N ILE A 112 0.38 -2.44 -6.03
CA ILE A 112 1.35 -3.54 -6.06
C ILE A 112 0.63 -4.82 -6.50
N ASP A 113 -0.44 -5.19 -5.82
CA ASP A 113 -1.29 -6.32 -6.14
C ASP A 113 -1.88 -6.24 -7.56
N LYS A 114 -2.47 -5.08 -7.93
CA LYS A 114 -3.05 -4.88 -9.26
C LYS A 114 -2.04 -5.07 -10.39
N GLN A 115 -0.82 -4.61 -10.20
CA GLN A 115 0.24 -4.76 -11.19
C GLN A 115 0.82 -6.19 -11.21
N ASP A 116 0.77 -6.89 -10.10
CA ASP A 116 1.08 -8.32 -10.01
C ASP A 116 0.04 -9.16 -10.77
N HIS A 117 -1.25 -8.90 -10.58
CA HIS A 117 -2.32 -9.50 -11.38
C HIS A 117 -2.12 -9.31 -12.88
N ASP A 118 -1.62 -8.16 -13.27
CA ASP A 118 -1.36 -7.78 -14.66
C ASP A 118 -0.03 -8.32 -15.20
N ALA A 119 0.75 -9.05 -14.41
CA ALA A 119 2.12 -9.47 -14.72
C ALA A 119 2.98 -8.29 -15.24
N ASN A 120 2.84 -7.12 -14.60
CA ASN A 120 3.54 -5.88 -14.96
C ASN A 120 4.66 -5.56 -13.95
N PRO A 121 5.90 -6.04 -14.18
CA PRO A 121 6.97 -5.89 -13.20
C PRO A 121 7.37 -4.43 -12.96
N CYS A 122 7.32 -3.57 -13.97
CA CYS A 122 7.66 -2.16 -13.79
C CYS A 122 6.64 -1.42 -12.90
N GLY A 123 5.34 -1.68 -13.12
CA GLY A 123 4.28 -1.15 -12.28
C GLY A 123 4.40 -1.65 -10.84
N GLN A 124 4.53 -2.96 -10.66
CA GLN A 124 4.67 -3.60 -9.35
C GLN A 124 5.86 -3.04 -8.55
N ILE A 125 7.04 -2.97 -9.15
CA ILE A 125 8.25 -2.45 -8.49
C ILE A 125 8.10 -0.95 -8.20
N GLY A 126 7.55 -0.17 -9.13
CA GLY A 126 7.30 1.26 -8.93
C GLY A 126 6.39 1.55 -7.74
N GLU A 127 5.32 0.78 -7.58
CA GLU A 127 4.38 0.92 -6.46
C GLU A 127 4.99 0.39 -5.15
N THR A 128 5.86 -0.62 -5.20
CA THR A 128 6.62 -1.07 -4.03
C THR A 128 7.57 0.02 -3.52
N VAL A 129 8.20 0.77 -4.44
CA VAL A 129 9.04 1.93 -4.07
C VAL A 129 8.19 3.06 -3.46
N ASP A 130 6.98 3.33 -3.99
CA ASP A 130 6.05 4.29 -3.37
C ASP A 130 5.65 3.87 -1.95
N LEU A 131 5.44 2.57 -1.72
CA LEU A 131 5.17 2.04 -0.38
C LEU A 131 6.38 2.18 0.55
N ASP A 132 7.60 1.86 0.09
CA ASP A 132 8.83 2.00 0.88
C ASP A 132 9.04 3.44 1.34
N GLU A 133 8.83 4.43 0.45
CA GLU A 133 8.88 5.86 0.80
C GLU A 133 7.83 6.24 1.87
N ALA A 134 6.62 5.67 1.80
CA ALA A 134 5.60 5.87 2.82
C ALA A 134 5.96 5.21 4.16
N VAL A 135 6.56 4.03 4.13
CA VAL A 135 7.09 3.35 5.33
C VAL A 135 8.16 4.21 6.00
N GLN A 136 9.06 4.85 5.23
CA GLN A 136 10.08 5.74 5.77
C GLN A 136 9.44 6.91 6.54
N VAL A 137 8.38 7.54 6.02
CA VAL A 137 7.63 8.58 6.72
C VAL A 137 7.08 8.07 8.07
N GLY A 138 6.45 6.90 8.08
CA GLY A 138 5.95 6.28 9.31
C GLY A 138 7.06 5.97 10.31
N MET A 139 8.21 5.47 9.84
CA MET A 139 9.38 5.16 10.67
C MET A 139 10.04 6.41 11.25
N GLU A 140 10.15 7.49 10.50
CA GLU A 140 10.68 8.76 10.98
C GLU A 140 9.78 9.34 12.08
N PHE A 141 8.47 9.33 11.87
CA PHE A 141 7.50 9.74 12.89
C PHE A 141 7.61 8.88 14.15
N ALA A 142 7.68 7.55 14.00
CA ALA A 142 7.77 6.65 15.14
C ALA A 142 9.05 6.83 15.96
N ARG A 143 10.19 7.06 15.30
CA ARG A 143 11.47 7.36 15.97
C ARG A 143 11.41 8.68 16.74
N ALA A 144 10.80 9.71 16.17
CA ALA A 144 10.67 11.01 16.81
C ALA A 144 9.65 10.99 17.96
N ASN A 145 8.54 10.27 17.81
CA ASN A 145 7.47 10.18 18.79
C ASN A 145 7.81 9.25 19.96
N GLY A 146 8.53 8.16 19.71
CA GLY A 146 8.93 7.15 20.72
C GLY A 146 7.80 6.25 21.22
N ASN A 147 6.55 6.54 20.90
CA ASN A 147 5.36 5.77 21.37
C ASN A 147 4.44 5.38 20.19
N THR A 148 5.02 5.05 19.06
CA THR A 148 4.30 4.62 17.86
C THR A 148 4.77 3.24 17.45
N LEU A 149 3.83 2.31 17.27
CA LEU A 149 4.05 1.00 16.67
C LEU A 149 3.85 1.11 15.15
N VAL A 150 4.87 0.78 14.38
CA VAL A 150 4.79 0.63 12.92
C VAL A 150 4.83 -0.86 12.59
N ILE A 151 3.92 -1.31 11.74
CA ILE A 151 3.85 -2.68 11.24
C ILE A 151 3.88 -2.61 9.71
N VAL A 152 4.71 -3.42 9.09
CA VAL A 152 4.81 -3.55 7.63
C VAL A 152 4.58 -5.01 7.25
N THR A 153 3.55 -5.27 6.46
CA THR A 153 3.19 -6.61 6.00
C THR A 153 2.36 -6.50 4.71
N ALA A 154 1.85 -7.61 4.22
CA ALA A 154 0.82 -7.67 3.20
C ALA A 154 -0.35 -8.55 3.69
N ASP A 155 -1.50 -8.43 3.05
CA ASP A 155 -2.71 -9.21 3.36
C ASP A 155 -2.65 -10.63 2.78
N HIS A 156 -1.94 -10.82 1.65
CA HIS A 156 -1.66 -12.11 1.03
C HIS A 156 -0.37 -12.06 0.22
N SER A 157 0.12 -13.22 -0.17
CA SER A 157 1.21 -13.37 -1.14
C SER A 157 0.68 -13.38 -2.57
N HIS A 158 1.55 -13.16 -3.53
CA HIS A 158 1.21 -13.15 -4.96
C HIS A 158 2.15 -14.04 -5.79
N SER A 159 1.94 -14.07 -7.13
CA SER A 159 2.62 -14.96 -8.06
C SER A 159 4.06 -14.56 -8.38
N SER A 160 4.46 -13.32 -8.16
CA SER A 160 5.77 -12.81 -8.58
C SER A 160 6.93 -13.39 -7.77
N GLN A 161 8.01 -13.78 -8.46
CA GLN A 161 9.24 -14.27 -7.85
C GLN A 161 10.46 -13.77 -8.63
N ILE A 162 11.54 -13.47 -7.91
CA ILE A 162 12.86 -13.25 -8.51
C ILE A 162 13.52 -14.61 -8.69
N ILE A 163 14.00 -14.89 -9.89
CA ILE A 163 14.63 -16.15 -10.25
C ILE A 163 16.00 -15.91 -10.89
N GLU A 164 16.78 -16.99 -11.04
CA GLU A 164 18.08 -16.96 -11.72
C GLU A 164 17.94 -16.47 -13.18
N ASN A 165 18.85 -15.59 -13.60
CA ASN A 165 18.87 -15.06 -14.96
C ASN A 165 19.08 -16.18 -15.99
N GLY A 166 18.29 -16.14 -17.07
CA GLY A 166 18.33 -17.14 -18.14
C GLY A 166 17.64 -18.47 -17.80
N SER A 167 17.06 -18.61 -16.60
CA SER A 167 16.28 -19.81 -16.25
C SER A 167 14.99 -19.89 -17.04
N LYS A 168 14.61 -21.09 -17.45
CA LYS A 168 13.27 -21.38 -17.96
C LYS A 168 12.32 -21.46 -16.77
N ALA A 169 11.39 -20.52 -16.69
CA ALA A 169 10.35 -20.52 -15.67
C ALA A 169 8.99 -20.85 -16.28
N PRO A 170 8.12 -21.51 -15.54
CA PRO A 170 6.72 -21.62 -15.93
C PRO A 170 6.07 -20.23 -15.88
N GLY A 171 5.04 -20.04 -16.71
CA GLY A 171 4.28 -18.79 -16.75
C GLY A 171 4.99 -17.63 -17.46
N LEU A 172 4.58 -16.43 -17.11
CA LEU A 172 5.09 -15.20 -17.71
C LEU A 172 6.37 -14.76 -17.01
N SER A 173 7.30 -14.16 -17.76
CA SER A 173 8.56 -13.67 -17.20
C SER A 173 9.06 -12.41 -17.90
N ALA A 174 9.92 -11.67 -17.26
CA ALA A 174 10.62 -10.51 -17.81
C ALA A 174 12.02 -10.38 -17.20
N ALA A 175 12.95 -9.86 -17.98
CA ALA A 175 14.27 -9.43 -17.51
C ALA A 175 14.30 -7.90 -17.40
N LEU A 176 14.79 -7.38 -16.29
CA LEU A 176 14.82 -5.95 -15.99
C LEU A 176 16.26 -5.49 -15.73
N ASN A 177 16.63 -4.35 -16.30
CA ASN A 177 17.87 -3.66 -15.95
C ASN A 177 17.71 -3.00 -14.58
N THR A 178 18.57 -3.32 -13.65
CA THR A 178 18.59 -2.74 -12.30
C THR A 178 19.45 -1.48 -12.26
N ARG A 179 19.30 -0.69 -11.19
CA ARG A 179 20.06 0.57 -11.02
C ARG A 179 21.58 0.36 -10.91
N ASP A 180 22.01 -0.78 -10.41
CA ASP A 180 23.43 -1.14 -10.26
C ASP A 180 24.05 -1.71 -11.54
N GLY A 181 23.32 -1.73 -12.65
CA GLY A 181 23.77 -2.20 -13.95
C GLY A 181 23.73 -3.72 -14.13
N THR A 182 23.08 -4.45 -13.24
CA THR A 182 22.83 -5.88 -13.38
C THR A 182 21.47 -6.16 -14.01
N VAL A 183 21.15 -7.43 -14.22
CA VAL A 183 19.83 -7.87 -14.70
C VAL A 183 19.13 -8.64 -13.59
N MET A 184 17.86 -8.33 -13.36
CA MET A 184 16.97 -9.07 -12.49
C MET A 184 15.88 -9.75 -13.31
N THR A 185 15.69 -11.05 -13.13
CA THR A 185 14.60 -11.80 -13.75
C THR A 185 13.44 -11.97 -12.79
N VAL A 186 12.25 -11.57 -13.24
CA VAL A 186 10.99 -11.77 -12.51
C VAL A 186 10.10 -12.72 -13.28
N THR A 187 9.48 -13.69 -12.58
CA THR A 187 8.49 -14.61 -13.14
C THR A 187 7.16 -14.50 -12.41
N TYR A 188 6.08 -14.80 -13.11
CA TYR A 188 4.70 -14.89 -12.64
C TYR A 188 4.22 -16.31 -12.93
N GLY A 189 4.38 -17.20 -11.95
CA GLY A 189 4.38 -18.64 -12.16
C GLY A 189 3.06 -19.36 -11.99
N ASN A 190 1.96 -18.68 -11.65
CA ASN A 190 0.69 -19.37 -11.38
C ASN A 190 -0.32 -19.33 -12.54
N SER A 191 -0.01 -18.65 -13.64
CA SER A 191 -0.81 -18.64 -14.86
C SER A 191 0.03 -18.28 -16.08
N GLU A 192 -0.29 -18.84 -17.23
CA GLU A 192 0.24 -18.45 -18.54
C GLU A 192 -0.65 -17.41 -19.24
N THR A 193 -1.76 -17.05 -18.61
CA THR A 193 -2.68 -16.02 -19.11
C THR A 193 -2.30 -14.64 -18.58
N SER A 194 -2.97 -13.60 -19.08
CA SER A 194 -2.73 -12.21 -18.72
C SER A 194 -3.14 -11.86 -17.27
N SER A 195 -3.87 -12.74 -16.59
CA SER A 195 -4.27 -12.52 -15.18
C SER A 195 -3.60 -13.54 -14.28
N GLN A 196 -2.88 -13.03 -13.29
CA GLN A 196 -2.21 -13.82 -12.25
C GLN A 196 -3.08 -13.85 -11.00
N GLY A 197 -2.89 -14.86 -10.14
CA GLY A 197 -3.65 -15.03 -8.91
C GLY A 197 -2.80 -14.87 -7.66
N HIS A 198 -3.45 -14.75 -6.51
CA HIS A 198 -2.82 -14.78 -5.21
C HIS A 198 -2.24 -16.17 -4.92
N THR A 199 -1.29 -16.24 -3.99
CA THR A 199 -0.72 -17.50 -3.52
C THR A 199 -0.82 -17.63 -2.01
N GLY A 200 -0.83 -18.84 -1.50
CA GLY A 200 -0.86 -19.14 -0.07
C GLY A 200 0.53 -19.19 0.59
N ALA A 201 1.54 -18.57 0.00
CA ALA A 201 2.87 -18.50 0.62
C ALA A 201 2.86 -17.64 1.88
N GLN A 202 3.76 -17.94 2.82
CA GLN A 202 3.94 -17.14 4.02
C GLN A 202 4.48 -15.75 3.65
N LEU A 203 3.99 -14.74 4.36
CA LEU A 203 4.42 -13.35 4.22
C LEU A 203 5.35 -12.94 5.34
N ARG A 204 6.23 -12.00 5.03
CA ARG A 204 7.01 -11.33 6.05
C ARG A 204 6.15 -10.31 6.77
N VAL A 205 6.33 -10.22 8.09
CA VAL A 205 5.88 -9.11 8.91
C VAL A 205 7.11 -8.50 9.58
N ALA A 206 7.21 -7.18 9.53
CA ALA A 206 8.22 -6.42 10.25
C ALA A 206 7.53 -5.38 11.14
N ALA A 207 8.06 -5.15 12.33
CA ALA A 207 7.49 -4.16 13.23
C ALA A 207 8.59 -3.36 13.93
N PHE A 208 8.28 -2.11 14.28
CA PHE A 208 9.15 -1.21 15.01
C PHE A 208 8.36 -0.44 16.06
N GLY A 209 8.95 -0.22 17.23
CA GLY A 209 8.36 0.54 18.33
C GLY A 209 7.77 -0.35 19.42
N PRO A 210 6.92 0.19 20.31
CA PRO A 210 6.31 -0.56 21.39
C PRO A 210 5.54 -1.78 20.90
N ARG A 211 5.70 -2.95 21.56
CA ARG A 211 5.08 -4.24 21.22
C ARG A 211 5.54 -4.87 19.87
N ALA A 212 6.55 -4.33 19.21
CA ALA A 212 7.10 -4.91 17.99
C ALA A 212 7.56 -6.38 18.16
N ALA A 213 8.00 -6.76 19.34
CA ALA A 213 8.40 -8.14 19.66
C ALA A 213 7.26 -9.17 19.50
N ASN A 214 5.99 -8.74 19.55
CA ASN A 214 4.85 -9.63 19.35
C ASN A 214 4.74 -10.17 17.90
N PHE A 215 5.48 -9.58 16.97
CA PHE A 215 5.54 -10.01 15.57
C PHE A 215 6.74 -10.94 15.26
N ALA A 216 7.47 -11.38 16.29
CA ALA A 216 8.57 -12.33 16.09
C ALA A 216 8.05 -13.77 15.90
N GLY A 217 8.63 -14.49 14.95
CA GLY A 217 8.29 -15.87 14.66
C GLY A 217 7.15 -16.04 13.64
N LEU A 218 6.51 -17.21 13.63
CA LEU A 218 5.36 -17.52 12.79
C LEU A 218 4.08 -17.30 13.58
N THR A 219 3.22 -16.43 13.08
CA THR A 219 1.93 -16.08 13.70
C THR A 219 0.80 -16.23 12.71
N ASP A 220 -0.43 -16.39 13.19
CA ASP A 220 -1.61 -16.26 12.36
C ASP A 220 -1.86 -14.79 12.03
N GLN A 221 -2.34 -14.50 10.82
CA GLN A 221 -2.61 -13.12 10.37
C GLN A 221 -3.62 -12.41 11.30
N THR A 222 -4.58 -13.14 11.84
CA THR A 222 -5.60 -12.60 12.76
C THR A 222 -5.04 -12.19 14.12
N ASP A 223 -3.88 -12.71 14.54
CA ASP A 223 -3.24 -12.34 15.82
C ASP A 223 -2.75 -10.89 15.84
N MET A 224 -2.53 -10.30 14.67
CA MET A 224 -2.19 -8.87 14.53
C MET A 224 -3.24 -7.95 15.16
N PHE A 225 -4.52 -8.30 15.05
CA PHE A 225 -5.61 -7.55 15.66
C PHE A 225 -5.42 -7.38 17.17
N PHE A 226 -5.04 -8.45 17.88
CA PHE A 226 -4.86 -8.38 19.33
C PHE A 226 -3.68 -7.50 19.71
N THR A 227 -2.57 -7.58 18.97
CA THR A 227 -1.41 -6.71 19.24
C THR A 227 -1.73 -5.23 18.98
N ILE A 228 -2.46 -4.91 17.89
CA ILE A 228 -2.90 -3.53 17.59
C ILE A 228 -3.86 -3.03 18.66
N ARG A 229 -4.87 -3.81 19.03
CA ARG A 229 -5.82 -3.48 20.10
C ARG A 229 -5.11 -3.16 21.41
N ASP A 230 -4.16 -4.01 21.80
CA ASP A 230 -3.39 -3.84 23.03
C ASP A 230 -2.46 -2.63 22.97
N ALA A 231 -1.87 -2.34 21.81
CA ALA A 231 -1.04 -1.16 21.62
C ALA A 231 -1.84 0.14 21.76
N LEU A 232 -3.10 0.13 21.34
CA LEU A 232 -4.02 1.26 21.45
C LEU A 232 -4.73 1.35 22.83
N GLY A 233 -4.49 0.40 23.73
CA GLY A 233 -5.14 0.38 25.05
C GLY A 233 -6.64 0.15 25.00
N LEU A 234 -7.15 -0.51 23.95
CA LEU A 234 -8.58 -0.75 23.74
C LEU A 234 -9.11 -2.01 24.44
N GLU A 235 -8.37 -2.56 25.40
CA GLU A 235 -8.85 -3.68 26.19
C GLU A 235 -10.02 -3.25 27.08
N GLY A 236 -11.15 -3.91 26.91
CA GLY A 236 -12.25 -3.78 27.86
C GLY A 236 -11.83 -4.28 29.24
N SER A 237 -12.17 -3.54 30.28
CA SER A 237 -11.81 -3.71 31.70
C SER A 237 -12.30 -5.03 32.35
N LYS A 238 -12.42 -6.13 31.63
CA LYS A 238 -12.97 -7.39 32.16
C LYS A 238 -12.32 -8.67 31.63
N GLN A 239 -10.99 -8.79 31.61
CA GLN A 239 -10.36 -10.13 31.51
C GLN A 239 -8.95 -10.23 32.12
N ALA A 240 -8.60 -9.37 33.06
CA ALA A 240 -7.37 -9.51 33.86
C ALA A 240 -7.52 -10.43 35.07
N ALA A 241 -8.50 -11.34 35.07
CA ALA A 241 -8.69 -12.27 36.20
C ALA A 241 -9.13 -13.65 35.68
N ALA A 242 -8.23 -14.37 35.03
CA ALA A 242 -8.22 -15.83 34.94
C ALA A 242 -7.33 -16.30 33.74
N ARG A 243 -6.02 -16.34 33.97
CA ARG A 243 -5.16 -17.45 33.48
C ARG A 243 -3.80 -17.40 34.14
#